data_1ae05e3138935799dc9ffd800caf9c3d
#
_entry.id   1ae05e3138935799dc9ffd800caf9c3d
#
_cell.length_a   1.000
_cell.length_b   1.000
_cell.length_c   1.000
_cell.angle_alpha   90.00
_cell.angle_beta   90.00
_cell.angle_gamma   90.00
#
_symmetry.space_group_name_H-M   'P 1'
#
loop_
_entity.id
_entity.type
_entity.pdbx_description
1 polymer ?
#
loop_
_entity_poly.entity_id
_entity_poly.type
_entity_poly.pdbx_seq_one_letter_code
_entity_poly.pdbx_strand_id
1 'polypeptide(L)'
;VTYDQNNVTGHFANLGGVQNFDGPINIGASAPAPAPAPGRTMTAEVGVLTVINPEIQAVVAALRQMYDYRERRLPDGPLAYEAWLPGRHGRQVRVAAVQTLEQGNEQAALAYRRLVEQYNPAIVLLVGVAGGVAERVRIGDVVLGDQVISYDHRRETAEGTLRRGRAQAVSAELGHRLNEFFTAVPSEQLRPGNGTFALHRGPVGSGNAVVTDAGSEIRRWLYEFHEKVLAVETESAGVAQSFHESVRQDGVRGWLTIRGISDTADKAKDDSYQTLAAGHAAEVMAMLLPFLYFTAS
;
A
#
# COMPACT_ATOMS: atom_id res chain seq x y z
N VAL A 1 -26.32 -4.87 24.08
CA VAL A 1 -26.33 -3.92 22.98
C VAL A 1 -26.59 -4.74 21.73
N THR A 2 -27.79 -4.65 21.20
CA THR A 2 -28.26 -5.32 20.00
C THR A 2 -27.76 -4.51 18.80
N TYR A 3 -26.93 -5.10 17.97
CA TYR A 3 -26.51 -4.51 16.68
C TYR A 3 -27.66 -4.67 15.68
N ASP A 4 -28.23 -3.57 15.25
CA ASP A 4 -29.14 -3.53 14.13
C ASP A 4 -28.33 -3.43 12.83
N GLN A 5 -28.40 -4.49 12.02
CA GLN A 5 -27.61 -4.62 10.77
C GLN A 5 -28.07 -3.71 9.63
N ASN A 6 -29.06 -2.87 9.84
CA ASN A 6 -29.69 -2.07 8.77
C ASN A 6 -29.38 -0.57 8.80
N ASN A 7 -28.50 -0.10 9.71
CA ASN A 7 -28.16 1.32 9.80
C ASN A 7 -26.66 1.51 9.99
N VAL A 8 -25.87 1.37 8.91
CA VAL A 8 -24.47 1.77 8.89
C VAL A 8 -24.37 3.16 8.27
N THR A 9 -24.34 4.19 9.11
CA THR A 9 -23.94 5.53 8.70
C THR A 9 -22.41 5.61 8.70
N GLY A 10 -21.78 5.26 7.59
CA GLY A 10 -20.38 5.52 7.34
C GLY A 10 -20.23 6.86 6.62
N HIS A 11 -19.61 7.85 7.25
CA HIS A 11 -19.23 9.07 6.55
C HIS A 11 -17.98 8.80 5.72
N PHE A 12 -18.16 8.51 4.44
CA PHE A 12 -17.08 8.70 3.47
C PHE A 12 -16.96 10.19 3.20
N ALA A 13 -15.83 10.79 3.49
CA ALA A 13 -15.55 12.16 3.08
C ALA A 13 -15.65 12.23 1.55
N ASN A 14 -16.59 13.00 1.06
CA ASN A 14 -16.84 13.18 -0.36
C ASN A 14 -15.74 14.07 -0.95
N LEU A 15 -14.70 13.48 -1.51
CA LEU A 15 -13.55 14.15 -2.13
C LEU A 15 -13.81 14.59 -3.58
N GLY A 16 -15.00 15.05 -3.84
CA GLY A 16 -15.35 15.51 -5.18
C GLY A 16 -16.67 16.25 -5.23
N GLY A 17 -16.67 17.53 -4.87
CA GLY A 17 -17.83 18.42 -5.00
C GLY A 17 -18.95 18.13 -4.01
N VAL A 18 -19.37 19.17 -3.28
CA VAL A 18 -20.46 19.13 -2.30
C VAL A 18 -21.77 18.77 -3.01
N GLN A 19 -22.15 17.51 -2.91
CA GLN A 19 -23.55 17.11 -3.03
C GLN A 19 -23.91 16.37 -1.75
N ASN A 20 -24.65 17.03 -0.89
CA ASN A 20 -25.29 16.41 0.27
C ASN A 20 -26.30 15.38 -0.24
N PHE A 21 -26.05 14.10 0.00
CA PHE A 21 -27.06 13.07 -0.09
C PHE A 21 -27.67 12.86 1.30
N ASP A 22 -28.67 13.65 1.62
CA ASP A 22 -29.61 13.39 2.71
C ASP A 22 -30.71 12.46 2.16
N GLY A 23 -30.53 11.17 2.32
CA GLY A 23 -31.54 10.17 1.99
C GLY A 23 -31.00 8.75 2.25
N PRO A 24 -31.86 7.80 2.65
CA PRO A 24 -31.45 6.40 2.77
C PRO A 24 -31.02 5.89 1.42
N ILE A 25 -29.76 5.44 1.30
CA ILE A 25 -29.29 4.77 0.09
C ILE A 25 -30.01 3.42 0.01
N ASN A 26 -30.98 3.36 -0.88
CA ASN A 26 -31.71 2.13 -1.17
C ASN A 26 -30.76 1.25 -2.03
N ILE A 27 -30.03 0.37 -1.37
CA ILE A 27 -29.20 -0.62 -2.05
C ILE A 27 -30.15 -1.68 -2.62
N GLY A 28 -30.67 -1.41 -3.81
CA GLY A 28 -31.32 -2.45 -4.60
C GLY A 28 -30.30 -3.57 -4.80
N ALA A 29 -30.65 -4.79 -4.38
CA ALA A 29 -29.82 -5.97 -4.55
C ALA A 29 -29.50 -6.14 -6.05
N SER A 30 -28.33 -5.68 -6.46
CA SER A 30 -27.78 -6.05 -7.77
C SER A 30 -27.55 -7.54 -7.76
N ALA A 31 -28.04 -8.24 -8.78
CA ALA A 31 -27.81 -9.66 -8.94
C ALA A 31 -26.31 -9.96 -8.78
N PRO A 32 -25.92 -11.04 -8.09
CA PRO A 32 -24.52 -11.39 -7.93
C PRO A 32 -23.87 -11.52 -9.32
N ALA A 33 -22.72 -10.87 -9.49
CA ALA A 33 -21.97 -11.02 -10.74
C ALA A 33 -21.73 -12.51 -11.00
N PRO A 34 -21.91 -12.99 -12.26
CA PRO A 34 -21.72 -14.40 -12.57
C PRO A 34 -20.31 -14.83 -12.18
N ALA A 35 -20.21 -15.98 -11.52
CA ALA A 35 -18.92 -16.59 -11.16
C ALA A 35 -18.06 -16.72 -12.44
N PRO A 36 -16.77 -16.39 -12.41
CA PRO A 36 -15.91 -16.55 -13.57
C PRO A 36 -15.87 -18.01 -14.01
N ALA A 37 -15.93 -18.24 -15.32
CA ALA A 37 -15.83 -19.57 -15.90
C ALA A 37 -14.49 -20.24 -15.50
N PRO A 38 -14.45 -21.58 -15.34
CA PRO A 38 -13.22 -22.30 -14.99
C PRO A 38 -12.11 -22.00 -16.01
N GLY A 39 -10.96 -21.51 -15.55
CA GLY A 39 -9.81 -21.14 -16.39
C GLY A 39 -9.69 -19.66 -16.73
N ARG A 40 -10.58 -18.79 -16.25
CA ARG A 40 -10.45 -17.35 -16.43
C ARG A 40 -9.65 -16.76 -15.25
N THR A 41 -8.54 -16.10 -15.55
CA THR A 41 -7.79 -15.28 -14.57
C THR A 41 -8.77 -14.32 -13.91
N MET A 42 -8.81 -14.32 -12.59
CA MET A 42 -9.59 -13.34 -11.83
C MET A 42 -9.02 -11.97 -12.14
N THR A 43 -9.85 -10.96 -12.27
CA THR A 43 -9.36 -9.61 -12.59
C THR A 43 -9.60 -8.69 -11.40
N ALA A 44 -8.54 -7.98 -11.00
CA ALA A 44 -8.61 -6.85 -10.10
C ALA A 44 -7.87 -5.68 -10.74
N GLU A 45 -8.34 -4.46 -10.58
CA GLU A 45 -7.61 -3.27 -11.02
C GLU A 45 -6.43 -3.00 -10.10
N VAL A 46 -6.58 -3.29 -8.80
CA VAL A 46 -5.55 -3.07 -7.78
C VAL A 46 -5.31 -4.35 -6.98
N GLY A 47 -4.08 -4.82 -6.99
CA GLY A 47 -3.58 -5.83 -6.08
C GLY A 47 -2.96 -5.20 -4.85
N VAL A 48 -3.23 -5.73 -3.65
CA VAL A 48 -2.67 -5.25 -2.40
C VAL A 48 -1.87 -6.37 -1.73
N LEU A 49 -0.64 -6.08 -1.36
CA LEU A 49 0.21 -6.93 -0.55
C LEU A 49 0.36 -6.34 0.85
N THR A 50 0.29 -7.19 1.86
CA THR A 50 0.61 -6.88 3.25
C THR A 50 1.54 -7.95 3.80
N VAL A 51 2.16 -7.70 4.95
CA VAL A 51 3.20 -8.58 5.50
C VAL A 51 2.82 -9.13 6.86
N ILE A 52 2.56 -8.27 7.84
CA ILE A 52 2.22 -8.67 9.21
C ILE A 52 0.71 -8.64 9.48
N ASN A 53 0.29 -9.33 10.53
CA ASN A 53 -1.15 -9.43 10.86
C ASN A 53 -1.84 -8.07 11.07
N PRO A 54 -1.27 -7.08 11.78
CA PRO A 54 -1.91 -5.77 11.90
C PRO A 54 -2.20 -5.09 10.55
N GLU A 55 -1.34 -5.28 9.56
CA GLU A 55 -1.49 -4.69 8.23
C GLU A 55 -2.67 -5.31 7.46
N ILE A 56 -2.71 -6.65 7.38
CA ILE A 56 -3.83 -7.31 6.68
C ILE A 56 -5.15 -7.06 7.40
N GLN A 57 -5.17 -7.02 8.74
CA GLN A 57 -6.36 -6.69 9.51
C GLN A 57 -6.87 -5.29 9.19
N ALA A 58 -5.98 -4.30 9.10
CA ALA A 58 -6.32 -2.93 8.74
C ALA A 58 -6.85 -2.82 7.29
N VAL A 59 -6.18 -3.48 6.34
CA VAL A 59 -6.63 -3.54 4.94
C VAL A 59 -7.99 -4.23 4.84
N VAL A 60 -8.21 -5.36 5.50
CA VAL A 60 -9.49 -6.06 5.53
C VAL A 60 -10.58 -5.19 6.13
N ALA A 61 -10.30 -4.46 7.22
CA ALA A 61 -11.25 -3.53 7.81
C ALA A 61 -11.68 -2.44 6.83
N ALA A 62 -10.73 -1.91 6.04
CA ALA A 62 -11.03 -0.95 4.97
C ALA A 62 -11.85 -1.58 3.83
N LEU A 63 -11.49 -2.78 3.37
CA LEU A 63 -12.21 -3.49 2.30
C LEU A 63 -13.65 -3.83 2.68
N ARG A 64 -13.91 -4.16 3.95
CA ARG A 64 -15.26 -4.43 4.47
C ARG A 64 -16.20 -3.24 4.40
N GLN A 65 -15.68 -2.02 4.27
CA GLN A 65 -16.49 -0.81 4.05
C GLN A 65 -16.83 -0.57 2.57
N MET A 66 -16.27 -1.38 1.67
CA MET A 66 -16.48 -1.30 0.23
C MET A 66 -17.59 -2.27 -0.20
N TYR A 67 -17.93 -2.25 -1.51
CA TYR A 67 -18.97 -3.10 -2.05
C TYR A 67 -18.49 -4.52 -2.28
N ASP A 68 -19.39 -5.50 -2.08
CA ASP A 68 -19.23 -6.92 -2.43
C ASP A 68 -17.95 -7.54 -1.82
N TYR A 69 -17.68 -7.19 -0.54
CA TYR A 69 -16.58 -7.80 0.20
C TYR A 69 -16.76 -9.32 0.26
N ARG A 70 -15.69 -10.05 -0.07
CA ARG A 70 -15.66 -11.50 0.04
C ARG A 70 -14.27 -12.01 0.34
N GLU A 71 -14.21 -13.18 0.93
CA GLU A 71 -12.98 -13.92 1.20
C GLU A 71 -12.91 -15.11 0.26
N ARG A 72 -11.75 -15.31 -0.35
CA ARG A 72 -11.52 -16.39 -1.30
C ARG A 72 -10.21 -17.11 -0.99
N ARG A 73 -10.26 -18.42 -0.87
CA ARG A 73 -9.04 -19.22 -0.81
C ARG A 73 -8.49 -19.43 -2.21
N LEU A 74 -7.24 -19.03 -2.41
CA LEU A 74 -6.53 -19.27 -3.67
C LEU A 74 -6.10 -20.72 -3.79
N PRO A 75 -5.87 -21.23 -5.02
CA PRO A 75 -5.46 -22.61 -5.25
C PRO A 75 -4.23 -23.02 -4.44
N ASP A 76 -3.26 -22.12 -4.27
CA ASP A 76 -2.01 -22.36 -3.53
C ASP A 76 -2.14 -22.21 -2.01
N GLY A 77 -3.35 -22.00 -1.49
CA GLY A 77 -3.63 -21.95 -0.07
C GLY A 77 -3.79 -20.57 0.57
N PRO A 78 -3.21 -19.47 0.10
CA PRO A 78 -3.44 -18.15 0.68
C PRO A 78 -4.91 -17.74 0.65
N LEU A 79 -5.31 -16.92 1.62
CA LEU A 79 -6.60 -16.27 1.64
C LEU A 79 -6.48 -14.90 0.95
N ALA A 80 -7.32 -14.65 -0.03
CA ALA A 80 -7.47 -13.36 -0.67
C ALA A 80 -8.74 -12.67 -0.19
N TYR A 81 -8.68 -11.36 -0.05
CA TYR A 81 -9.77 -10.49 0.36
C TYR A 81 -10.12 -9.58 -0.79
N GLU A 82 -11.34 -9.69 -1.29
CA GLU A 82 -11.79 -9.00 -2.49
C GLU A 82 -12.89 -8.00 -2.14
N ALA A 83 -12.87 -6.85 -2.80
CA ALA A 83 -13.95 -5.86 -2.75
C ALA A 83 -13.87 -4.96 -3.98
N TRP A 84 -14.86 -4.10 -4.17
CA TRP A 84 -14.78 -3.05 -5.17
C TRP A 84 -15.36 -1.73 -4.64
N LEU A 85 -14.97 -0.62 -5.27
CA LEU A 85 -15.48 0.69 -4.98
C LEU A 85 -15.67 1.50 -6.27
N PRO A 86 -16.55 2.52 -6.27
CA PRO A 86 -16.62 3.47 -7.37
C PRO A 86 -15.32 4.24 -7.50
N GLY A 87 -14.70 4.18 -8.66
CA GLY A 87 -13.58 5.00 -9.04
C GLY A 87 -14.02 6.32 -9.67
N ARG A 88 -13.08 7.20 -9.96
CA ARG A 88 -13.35 8.45 -10.69
C ARG A 88 -13.82 8.13 -12.12
N HIS A 89 -14.54 9.08 -12.72
CA HIS A 89 -15.04 8.97 -14.10
C HIS A 89 -15.97 7.77 -14.36
N GLY A 90 -16.75 7.34 -13.34
CA GLY A 90 -17.74 6.27 -13.47
C GLY A 90 -17.16 4.86 -13.60
N ARG A 91 -15.87 4.67 -13.32
CA ARG A 91 -15.22 3.36 -13.34
C ARG A 91 -15.42 2.62 -12.04
N GLN A 92 -15.29 1.30 -12.08
CA GLN A 92 -15.15 0.46 -10.89
C GLN A 92 -13.67 0.16 -10.65
N VAL A 93 -13.27 0.18 -9.38
CA VAL A 93 -11.94 -0.28 -8.94
C VAL A 93 -12.15 -1.54 -8.11
N ARG A 94 -11.79 -2.68 -8.66
CA ARG A 94 -11.77 -3.96 -7.94
C ARG A 94 -10.43 -4.12 -7.28
N VAL A 95 -10.46 -4.55 -6.02
CA VAL A 95 -9.29 -4.72 -5.18
C VAL A 95 -9.19 -6.17 -4.75
N ALA A 96 -8.00 -6.74 -4.80
CA ALA A 96 -7.69 -8.04 -4.21
C ALA A 96 -6.47 -7.91 -3.30
N ALA A 97 -6.62 -8.23 -2.02
CA ALA A 97 -5.56 -8.16 -1.03
C ALA A 97 -5.12 -9.56 -0.59
N VAL A 98 -3.81 -9.75 -0.44
CA VAL A 98 -3.22 -10.97 0.11
C VAL A 98 -2.10 -10.62 1.08
N GLN A 99 -1.84 -11.51 2.05
CA GLN A 99 -0.72 -11.40 2.97
C GLN A 99 0.43 -12.27 2.48
N THR A 100 1.68 -11.81 2.62
CA THR A 100 2.89 -12.62 2.41
C THR A 100 2.98 -13.71 3.47
N LEU A 101 3.76 -14.76 3.20
CA LEU A 101 3.98 -15.81 4.20
C LEU A 101 4.90 -15.33 5.33
N GLU A 102 5.96 -14.62 4.96
CA GLU A 102 6.98 -14.08 5.85
C GLU A 102 7.39 -12.67 5.43
N GLN A 103 8.18 -12.02 6.25
CA GLN A 103 8.77 -10.71 5.97
C GLN A 103 9.96 -10.84 5.00
N GLY A 104 10.32 -9.74 4.36
CA GLY A 104 11.52 -9.60 3.54
C GLY A 104 11.24 -9.51 2.04
N ASN A 105 12.24 -8.96 1.34
CA ASN A 105 12.14 -8.63 -0.08
C ASN A 105 11.88 -9.86 -0.97
N GLU A 106 12.44 -11.02 -0.64
CA GLU A 106 12.23 -12.26 -1.41
C GLU A 106 10.79 -12.76 -1.29
N GLN A 107 10.22 -12.71 -0.08
CA GLN A 107 8.84 -13.11 0.15
C GLN A 107 7.85 -12.15 -0.52
N ALA A 108 8.14 -10.86 -0.47
CA ALA A 108 7.34 -9.84 -1.16
C ALA A 108 7.39 -10.04 -2.68
N ALA A 109 8.54 -10.40 -3.26
CA ALA A 109 8.67 -10.72 -4.68
C ALA A 109 7.86 -11.96 -5.08
N LEU A 110 7.87 -13.02 -4.27
CA LEU A 110 7.08 -14.23 -4.50
C LEU A 110 5.57 -13.93 -4.40
N ALA A 111 5.16 -13.16 -3.39
CA ALA A 111 3.76 -12.77 -3.23
C ALA A 111 3.29 -11.86 -4.38
N TYR A 112 4.13 -10.95 -4.86
CA TYR A 112 3.87 -10.13 -6.04
C TYR A 112 3.54 -11.01 -7.25
N ARG A 113 4.40 -11.96 -7.60
CA ARG A 113 4.19 -12.87 -8.73
C ARG A 113 2.88 -13.64 -8.60
N ARG A 114 2.61 -14.24 -7.44
CA ARG A 114 1.37 -14.96 -7.17
C ARG A 114 0.13 -14.07 -7.34
N LEU A 115 0.18 -12.84 -6.81
CA LEU A 115 -0.92 -11.89 -6.94
C LEU A 115 -1.17 -11.54 -8.41
N VAL A 116 -0.11 -11.29 -9.18
CA VAL A 116 -0.20 -10.98 -10.62
C VAL A 116 -0.74 -12.17 -11.41
N GLU A 117 -0.26 -13.37 -11.18
CA GLU A 117 -0.74 -14.59 -11.84
C GLU A 117 -2.24 -14.85 -11.58
N GLN A 118 -2.72 -14.59 -10.38
CA GLN A 118 -4.10 -14.87 -10.00
C GLN A 118 -5.08 -13.78 -10.43
N TYR A 119 -4.69 -12.50 -10.35
CA TYR A 119 -5.60 -11.37 -10.51
C TYR A 119 -5.28 -10.44 -11.68
N ASN A 120 -4.08 -10.51 -12.24
CA ASN A 120 -3.59 -9.62 -13.31
C ASN A 120 -3.91 -8.12 -13.06
N PRO A 121 -3.50 -7.56 -11.90
CA PRO A 121 -3.85 -6.21 -11.53
C PRO A 121 -3.10 -5.18 -12.40
N ALA A 122 -3.73 -4.03 -12.64
CA ALA A 122 -3.05 -2.91 -13.29
C ALA A 122 -2.01 -2.24 -12.38
N ILE A 123 -2.24 -2.26 -11.06
CA ILE A 123 -1.31 -1.74 -10.04
C ILE A 123 -1.17 -2.73 -8.91
N VAL A 124 0.03 -2.81 -8.34
CA VAL A 124 0.30 -3.49 -7.08
C VAL A 124 0.67 -2.47 -5.99
N LEU A 125 -0.09 -2.46 -4.91
CA LEU A 125 0.19 -1.67 -3.70
C LEU A 125 0.81 -2.59 -2.64
N LEU A 126 1.88 -2.14 -2.01
CA LEU A 126 2.40 -2.74 -0.79
C LEU A 126 1.99 -1.83 0.39
N VAL A 127 1.07 -2.31 1.21
CA VAL A 127 0.48 -1.54 2.32
C VAL A 127 0.94 -2.12 3.64
N GLY A 128 1.55 -1.30 4.47
CA GLY A 128 2.09 -1.77 5.73
C GLY A 128 2.70 -0.68 6.60
N VAL A 129 3.62 -1.09 7.47
CA VAL A 129 4.30 -0.20 8.41
C VAL A 129 5.78 -0.02 8.05
N ALA A 130 6.40 1.04 8.59
CA ALA A 130 7.82 1.34 8.41
C ALA A 130 8.37 2.13 9.59
N GLY A 131 9.70 2.14 9.74
CA GLY A 131 10.40 3.05 10.64
C GLY A 131 10.67 4.40 9.95
N GLY A 132 10.27 5.51 10.57
CA GLY A 132 10.59 6.86 10.11
C GLY A 132 12.06 7.19 10.31
N VAL A 133 12.71 7.78 9.29
CA VAL A 133 14.11 8.19 9.40
C VAL A 133 14.30 9.71 9.25
N ALA A 134 13.41 10.39 8.55
CA ALA A 134 13.47 11.85 8.41
C ALA A 134 12.89 12.56 9.65
N GLU A 135 13.51 13.65 10.10
CA GLU A 135 13.07 14.41 11.28
C GLU A 135 11.63 14.94 11.19
N ARG A 136 11.15 15.19 9.97
CA ARG A 136 9.78 15.67 9.72
C ARG A 136 8.71 14.59 9.79
N VAL A 137 9.10 13.31 9.82
CA VAL A 137 8.19 12.16 9.82
C VAL A 137 8.00 11.68 11.25
N ARG A 138 6.76 11.53 11.68
CA ARG A 138 6.38 11.17 13.05
C ARG A 138 5.63 9.85 13.08
N ILE A 139 5.61 9.20 14.23
CA ILE A 139 4.78 8.01 14.47
C ILE A 139 3.30 8.36 14.15
N GLY A 140 2.65 7.48 13.41
CA GLY A 140 1.30 7.67 12.91
C GLY A 140 1.21 8.37 11.55
N ASP A 141 2.25 9.06 11.07
CA ASP A 141 2.27 9.60 9.72
C ASP A 141 2.25 8.48 8.67
N VAL A 142 1.91 8.84 7.43
CA VAL A 142 1.93 7.91 6.31
C VAL A 142 2.87 8.41 5.22
N VAL A 143 3.68 7.51 4.69
CA VAL A 143 4.58 7.76 3.56
C VAL A 143 4.08 7.02 2.33
N LEU A 144 3.80 7.76 1.24
CA LEU A 144 3.66 7.23 -0.10
C LEU A 144 5.06 7.16 -0.74
N GLY A 145 5.61 5.96 -0.79
CA GLY A 145 6.93 5.71 -1.34
C GLY A 145 6.89 5.63 -2.87
N ASP A 146 7.12 6.76 -3.53
CA ASP A 146 7.17 6.84 -4.99
C ASP A 146 8.56 6.50 -5.57
N GLN A 147 9.51 6.25 -4.70
CA GLN A 147 10.84 5.72 -5.02
C GLN A 147 11.30 4.80 -3.89
N VAL A 148 11.90 3.68 -4.26
CA VAL A 148 12.52 2.73 -3.33
C VAL A 148 14.03 2.70 -3.55
N ILE A 149 14.78 2.77 -2.46
CA ILE A 149 16.25 2.69 -2.45
C ILE A 149 16.63 1.37 -1.76
N SER A 150 17.06 0.38 -2.56
CA SER A 150 17.59 -0.88 -2.02
C SER A 150 18.98 -0.64 -1.45
N TYR A 151 19.23 -1.05 -0.19
CA TYR A 151 20.50 -0.87 0.50
C TYR A 151 21.26 -2.16 0.82
N ASP A 152 20.75 -3.31 0.45
CA ASP A 152 21.39 -4.61 0.75
C ASP A 152 22.59 -4.91 -0.13
N HIS A 153 22.60 -4.44 -1.37
CA HIS A 153 23.73 -4.66 -2.27
C HIS A 153 24.99 -3.99 -1.74
N ARG A 154 26.00 -4.80 -1.44
CA ARG A 154 27.25 -4.33 -0.88
C ARG A 154 28.45 -5.13 -1.39
N ARG A 155 29.62 -4.53 -1.29
CA ARG A 155 30.91 -5.17 -1.48
C ARG A 155 31.68 -5.10 -0.16
N GLU A 156 32.09 -6.22 0.35
CA GLU A 156 32.98 -6.30 1.50
C GLU A 156 34.43 -6.13 1.00
N THR A 157 35.17 -5.21 1.61
CA THR A 157 36.58 -4.93 1.32
C THR A 157 37.40 -4.93 2.59
N ALA A 158 38.72 -4.91 2.46
CA ALA A 158 39.61 -4.82 3.61
C ALA A 158 39.43 -3.52 4.42
N GLU A 159 38.98 -2.47 3.73
CA GLU A 159 38.73 -1.14 4.31
C GLU A 159 37.31 -0.99 4.86
N GLY A 160 36.43 -1.98 4.69
CA GLY A 160 35.05 -1.97 5.17
C GLY A 160 34.01 -2.29 4.08
N THR A 161 32.74 -2.09 4.43
CA THR A 161 31.59 -2.37 3.57
C THR A 161 31.29 -1.19 2.64
N LEU A 162 31.34 -1.45 1.33
CA LEU A 162 30.91 -0.49 0.30
C LEU A 162 29.49 -0.83 -0.16
N ARG A 163 28.49 -0.03 0.26
CA ARG A 163 27.11 -0.21 -0.16
C ARG A 163 26.90 0.28 -1.59
N ARG A 164 26.14 -0.49 -2.36
CA ARG A 164 25.78 -0.18 -3.75
C ARG A 164 24.26 -0.13 -3.86
N GLY A 165 23.69 1.06 -3.67
CA GLY A 165 22.25 1.24 -3.74
C GLY A 165 21.71 1.18 -5.17
N ARG A 166 20.45 0.80 -5.27
CA ARG A 166 19.65 0.94 -6.48
C ARG A 166 18.40 1.71 -6.14
N ALA A 167 18.14 2.80 -6.85
CA ALA A 167 16.88 3.54 -6.76
C ALA A 167 15.94 3.12 -7.89
N GLN A 168 14.69 2.80 -7.55
CA GLN A 168 13.64 2.44 -8.48
C GLN A 168 12.43 3.33 -8.20
N ALA A 169 12.02 4.12 -9.19
CA ALA A 169 10.85 4.98 -9.10
C ALA A 169 9.61 4.29 -9.63
N VAL A 170 8.44 4.73 -9.18
CA VAL A 170 7.16 4.35 -9.75
C VAL A 170 7.06 4.77 -11.22
N SER A 171 6.15 4.15 -11.98
CA SER A 171 5.92 4.53 -13.38
C SER A 171 5.44 5.99 -13.49
N ALA A 172 5.75 6.65 -14.62
CA ALA A 172 5.29 8.02 -14.86
C ALA A 172 3.75 8.13 -14.80
N GLU A 173 3.05 7.11 -15.30
CA GLU A 173 1.59 7.05 -15.28
C GLU A 173 1.05 7.07 -13.84
N LEU A 174 1.61 6.25 -12.94
CA LEU A 174 1.24 6.28 -11.53
C LEU A 174 1.64 7.61 -10.88
N GLY A 175 2.79 8.18 -11.24
CA GLY A 175 3.21 9.50 -10.79
C GLY A 175 2.17 10.58 -11.08
N HIS A 176 1.52 10.56 -12.24
CA HIS A 176 0.43 11.46 -12.58
C HIS A 176 -0.81 11.21 -11.71
N ARG A 177 -1.17 9.96 -11.40
CA ARG A 177 -2.28 9.63 -10.47
C ARG A 177 -2.01 10.12 -9.06
N LEU A 178 -0.77 10.02 -8.59
CA LEU A 178 -0.37 10.59 -7.31
C LEU A 178 -0.50 12.12 -7.31
N ASN A 179 -0.12 12.80 -8.40
CA ASN A 179 -0.30 14.24 -8.50
C ASN A 179 -1.79 14.64 -8.45
N GLU A 180 -2.67 13.91 -9.14
CA GLU A 180 -4.12 14.12 -9.06
C GLU A 180 -4.65 13.93 -7.61
N PHE A 181 -4.17 12.89 -6.94
CA PHE A 181 -4.52 12.61 -5.55
C PHE A 181 -4.09 13.75 -4.62
N PHE A 182 -2.83 14.17 -4.68
CA PHE A 182 -2.32 15.26 -3.85
C PHE A 182 -2.93 16.63 -4.18
N THR A 183 -3.42 16.82 -5.39
CA THR A 183 -4.17 18.04 -5.75
C THR A 183 -5.57 18.02 -5.14
N ALA A 184 -6.21 16.85 -5.07
CA ALA A 184 -7.56 16.70 -4.52
C ALA A 184 -7.59 16.61 -3.00
N VAL A 185 -6.52 16.09 -2.39
CA VAL A 185 -6.40 15.88 -0.94
C VAL A 185 -5.32 16.82 -0.40
N PRO A 186 -5.65 17.76 0.51
CA PRO A 186 -4.65 18.63 1.12
C PRO A 186 -3.54 17.82 1.78
N SER A 187 -2.29 18.06 1.36
CA SER A 187 -1.12 17.22 1.64
C SER A 187 -0.58 17.32 3.06
N GLU A 188 -1.01 18.29 3.85
CA GLU A 188 -0.34 18.58 5.12
C GLU A 188 -0.99 17.93 6.34
N GLN A 189 -2.29 17.69 6.29
CA GLN A 189 -2.99 17.01 7.39
C GLN A 189 -4.26 16.34 6.87
N LEU A 190 -4.23 15.04 6.73
CA LEU A 190 -5.45 14.27 6.65
C LEU A 190 -6.07 14.20 8.06
N ARG A 191 -7.37 14.37 8.12
CA ARG A 191 -8.13 14.17 9.36
C ARG A 191 -9.12 13.03 9.15
N PRO A 192 -8.69 11.80 9.30
CA PRO A 192 -9.61 10.69 9.40
C PRO A 192 -10.33 10.71 10.75
N GLY A 193 -11.42 9.98 10.88
CA GLY A 193 -12.35 10.06 12.00
C GLY A 193 -11.78 9.97 13.43
N ASN A 194 -10.54 9.52 13.63
CA ASN A 194 -9.94 9.28 14.93
C ASN A 194 -8.64 10.02 15.23
N GLY A 195 -8.15 10.87 14.34
CA GLY A 195 -6.89 11.56 14.59
C GLY A 195 -6.43 12.43 13.43
N THR A 196 -5.27 13.05 13.62
CA THR A 196 -4.58 13.83 12.58
C THR A 196 -3.23 13.19 12.36
N PHE A 197 -2.90 12.88 11.11
CA PHE A 197 -1.58 12.44 10.70
C PHE A 197 -1.15 13.18 9.43
N ALA A 198 0.14 13.31 9.22
CA ALA A 198 0.68 13.91 8.01
C ALA A 198 0.85 12.84 6.92
N LEU A 199 0.55 13.21 5.68
CA LEU A 199 0.82 12.40 4.51
C LEU A 199 2.05 12.95 3.79
N HIS A 200 3.06 12.12 3.67
CA HIS A 200 4.31 12.44 2.99
C HIS A 200 4.43 11.67 1.67
N ARG A 201 5.15 12.25 0.72
CA ARG A 201 5.55 11.58 -0.51
C ARG A 201 7.05 11.67 -0.69
N GLY A 202 7.72 10.55 -0.99
CA GLY A 202 9.15 10.53 -1.24
C GLY A 202 9.80 9.16 -1.10
N PRO A 203 11.13 9.11 -1.13
CA PRO A 203 11.89 7.86 -1.14
C PRO A 203 11.78 7.07 0.17
N VAL A 204 11.76 5.74 0.03
CA VAL A 204 11.79 4.76 1.12
C VAL A 204 13.00 3.86 0.94
N GLY A 205 13.78 3.67 1.99
CA GLY A 205 14.86 2.68 2.04
C GLY A 205 14.29 1.29 2.25
N SER A 206 14.76 0.30 1.48
CA SER A 206 14.32 -1.09 1.60
C SER A 206 15.49 -2.06 1.60
N GLY A 207 15.48 -2.99 2.54
CA GLY A 207 16.48 -4.04 2.66
C GLY A 207 16.11 -5.03 3.77
N ASN A 208 16.73 -6.22 3.80
CA ASN A 208 16.37 -7.27 4.75
C ASN A 208 16.84 -6.98 6.20
N ALA A 209 17.72 -5.99 6.38
CA ALA A 209 18.15 -5.58 7.71
C ALA A 209 17.16 -4.61 8.35
N VAL A 210 16.61 -4.99 9.50
CA VAL A 210 15.76 -4.09 10.32
C VAL A 210 16.65 -3.03 10.96
N VAL A 211 16.38 -1.76 10.68
CA VAL A 211 17.13 -0.63 11.25
C VAL A 211 16.47 -0.22 12.56
N THR A 212 17.22 -0.37 13.67
CA THR A 212 16.76 -0.04 15.03
C THR A 212 17.72 0.91 15.75
N ASP A 213 18.65 1.52 15.04
CA ASP A 213 19.62 2.45 15.59
C ASP A 213 19.72 3.71 14.73
N ALA A 214 19.43 4.86 15.34
CA ALA A 214 19.54 6.17 14.68
C ALA A 214 20.96 6.47 14.17
N GLY A 215 21.98 5.89 14.80
CA GLY A 215 23.39 5.99 14.39
C GLY A 215 23.84 4.93 13.40
N SER A 216 22.95 4.07 12.90
CA SER A 216 23.31 2.96 12.02
C SER A 216 24.01 3.42 10.74
N GLU A 217 24.95 2.61 10.27
CA GLU A 217 25.64 2.84 9.00
C GLU A 217 24.65 2.86 7.81
N ILE A 218 23.61 2.03 7.86
CA ILE A 218 22.56 1.98 6.82
C ILE A 218 21.83 3.32 6.74
N ARG A 219 21.43 3.89 7.87
CA ARG A 219 20.70 5.15 7.91
C ARG A 219 21.58 6.31 7.41
N ARG A 220 22.84 6.35 7.82
CA ARG A 220 23.80 7.35 7.35
C ARG A 220 24.01 7.24 5.84
N TRP A 221 24.25 6.02 5.36
CA TRP A 221 24.44 5.76 3.94
C TRP A 221 23.19 6.14 3.11
N LEU A 222 21.98 5.85 3.60
CA LEU A 222 20.73 6.24 2.92
C LEU A 222 20.63 7.76 2.77
N TYR A 223 21.01 8.54 3.79
CA TYR A 223 21.04 10.00 3.69
C TYR A 223 22.10 10.52 2.71
N GLU A 224 23.26 9.89 2.67
CA GLU A 224 24.33 10.23 1.72
C GLU A 224 23.89 9.89 0.27
N PHE A 225 23.18 8.78 0.09
CA PHE A 225 22.66 8.36 -1.20
C PHE A 225 21.49 9.25 -1.67
N HIS A 226 20.60 9.60 -0.77
CA HIS A 226 19.42 10.44 -1.06
C HIS A 226 18.93 11.18 0.20
N GLU A 227 19.23 12.46 0.29
CA GLU A 227 18.93 13.32 1.45
C GLU A 227 17.45 13.39 1.85
N LYS A 228 16.52 13.05 0.95
CA LYS A 228 15.07 13.14 1.17
C LYS A 228 14.44 11.82 1.57
N VAL A 229 15.23 10.80 1.90
CA VAL A 229 14.68 9.52 2.36
C VAL A 229 13.81 9.72 3.60
N LEU A 230 12.61 9.11 3.62
CA LEU A 230 11.60 9.35 4.64
C LEU A 230 11.48 8.22 5.66
N ALA A 231 11.56 6.98 5.19
CA ALA A 231 11.32 5.80 6.00
C ALA A 231 12.19 4.63 5.55
N VAL A 232 12.25 3.57 6.37
CA VAL A 232 12.91 2.29 6.06
C VAL A 232 11.97 1.13 6.37
N GLU A 233 12.03 0.09 5.54
CA GLU A 233 11.24 -1.13 5.67
C GLU A 233 11.95 -2.30 4.95
N THR A 234 11.31 -3.46 4.84
CA THR A 234 12.00 -4.71 4.43
C THR A 234 11.47 -5.39 3.17
N GLU A 235 10.51 -4.84 2.43
CA GLU A 235 9.78 -5.53 1.36
C GLU A 235 9.71 -4.80 0.01
N SER A 236 9.72 -3.47 0.02
CA SER A 236 9.42 -2.68 -1.20
C SER A 236 10.41 -2.90 -2.33
N ALA A 237 11.69 -3.20 -2.02
CA ALA A 237 12.66 -3.47 -3.07
C ALA A 237 12.33 -4.76 -3.84
N GLY A 238 11.77 -5.78 -3.17
CA GLY A 238 11.31 -7.02 -3.81
C GLY A 238 10.14 -6.78 -4.77
N VAL A 239 9.16 -5.97 -4.35
CA VAL A 239 8.01 -5.58 -5.20
C VAL A 239 8.48 -4.75 -6.40
N ALA A 240 9.28 -3.71 -6.16
CA ALA A 240 9.79 -2.83 -7.20
C ALA A 240 10.63 -3.61 -8.24
N GLN A 241 11.51 -4.51 -7.79
CA GLN A 241 12.32 -5.34 -8.67
C GLN A 241 11.44 -6.27 -9.51
N SER A 242 10.47 -6.96 -8.90
CA SER A 242 9.56 -7.85 -9.61
C SER A 242 8.79 -7.12 -10.70
N PHE A 243 8.29 -5.91 -10.41
CA PHE A 243 7.63 -5.07 -11.40
C PHE A 243 8.56 -4.74 -12.57
N HIS A 244 9.77 -4.25 -12.31
CA HIS A 244 10.69 -3.84 -13.38
C HIS A 244 11.18 -5.00 -14.25
N GLU A 245 11.21 -6.23 -13.70
CA GLU A 245 11.57 -7.43 -14.45
C GLU A 245 10.41 -7.94 -15.32
N SER A 246 9.16 -7.77 -14.90
CA SER A 246 8.00 -8.40 -15.52
C SER A 246 7.06 -7.44 -16.28
N VAL A 247 7.33 -6.13 -16.24
CA VAL A 247 6.45 -5.08 -16.79
C VAL A 247 5.96 -5.29 -18.24
N ARG A 248 6.70 -6.04 -19.03
CA ARG A 248 6.32 -6.37 -20.42
C ARG A 248 5.48 -7.65 -20.54
N GLN A 249 5.43 -8.47 -19.50
CA GLN A 249 4.80 -9.79 -19.52
C GLN A 249 3.45 -9.78 -18.80
N ASP A 250 3.36 -9.05 -17.71
CA ASP A 250 2.27 -9.20 -16.74
C ASP A 250 1.15 -8.15 -16.90
N GLY A 251 1.32 -7.13 -17.75
CA GLY A 251 0.32 -6.07 -17.91
C GLY A 251 0.21 -5.10 -16.72
N VAL A 252 0.99 -5.31 -15.66
CA VAL A 252 1.08 -4.39 -14.52
C VAL A 252 1.71 -3.08 -14.95
N ARG A 253 1.07 -1.96 -14.63
CA ARG A 253 1.45 -0.61 -15.08
C ARG A 253 2.15 0.22 -14.02
N GLY A 254 2.10 -0.24 -12.76
CA GLY A 254 2.76 0.44 -11.66
C GLY A 254 2.74 -0.34 -10.35
N TRP A 255 3.56 0.11 -9.44
CA TRP A 255 3.61 -0.32 -8.06
C TRP A 255 3.76 0.89 -7.15
N LEU A 256 3.33 0.78 -5.90
CA LEU A 256 3.49 1.83 -4.89
C LEU A 256 3.61 1.20 -3.52
N THR A 257 4.44 1.78 -2.66
CA THR A 257 4.41 1.43 -1.24
C THR A 257 3.70 2.52 -0.42
N ILE A 258 2.83 2.08 0.50
CA ILE A 258 2.09 2.93 1.43
C ILE A 258 2.47 2.48 2.83
N ARG A 259 3.20 3.31 3.56
CA ARG A 259 3.78 2.93 4.85
C ARG A 259 3.32 3.85 5.96
N GLY A 260 2.57 3.30 6.92
CA GLY A 260 2.32 3.96 8.19
C GLY A 260 3.57 3.90 9.07
N ILE A 261 3.88 4.99 9.74
CA ILE A 261 5.08 5.06 10.57
C ILE A 261 4.77 4.52 11.96
N SER A 262 5.35 3.38 12.30
CA SER A 262 5.16 2.69 13.58
C SER A 262 6.21 3.03 14.63
N ASP A 263 7.40 3.42 14.19
CA ASP A 263 8.55 3.75 15.03
C ASP A 263 9.47 4.75 14.32
N THR A 264 10.49 5.22 15.01
CA THR A 264 11.49 6.18 14.47
C THR A 264 12.80 5.49 14.06
N ALA A 265 12.75 4.17 13.82
CA ALA A 265 13.91 3.35 13.45
C ALA A 265 15.13 3.59 14.39
N ASP A 266 14.87 3.68 15.68
CA ASP A 266 15.86 3.89 16.76
C ASP A 266 15.71 2.85 17.87
N LYS A 267 16.47 3.01 18.95
CA LYS A 267 16.50 2.11 20.11
C LYS A 267 15.18 2.01 20.88
N ALA A 268 14.28 2.98 20.68
CA ALA A 268 12.95 3.01 21.30
C ALA A 268 11.90 2.29 20.43
N LYS A 269 12.33 1.45 19.47
CA LYS A 269 11.40 0.67 18.64
C LYS A 269 10.47 -0.13 19.54
N ASP A 270 9.17 0.14 19.40
CA ASP A 270 8.09 -0.51 20.11
C ASP A 270 6.97 -0.85 19.11
N ASP A 271 6.50 -2.09 19.17
CA ASP A 271 5.43 -2.58 18.28
C ASP A 271 4.04 -2.06 18.67
N SER A 272 3.94 -1.28 19.76
CA SER A 272 2.66 -0.73 20.26
C SER A 272 1.92 0.14 19.26
N TYR A 273 2.64 0.78 18.33
CA TYR A 273 2.05 1.65 17.31
C TYR A 273 1.80 0.98 15.96
N GLN A 274 2.13 -0.29 15.79
CA GLN A 274 1.93 -0.99 14.52
C GLN A 274 0.47 -1.00 14.07
N THR A 275 -0.47 -1.26 15.00
CA THR A 275 -1.90 -1.26 14.68
C THR A 275 -2.40 0.12 14.25
N LEU A 276 -1.96 1.19 14.92
CA LEU A 276 -2.28 2.57 14.54
C LEU A 276 -1.74 2.91 13.16
N ALA A 277 -0.45 2.65 12.96
CA ALA A 277 0.25 2.95 11.71
C ALA A 277 -0.34 2.17 10.52
N ALA A 278 -0.62 0.88 10.70
CA ALA A 278 -1.29 0.04 9.71
C ALA A 278 -2.69 0.56 9.38
N GLY A 279 -3.45 1.01 10.39
CA GLY A 279 -4.76 1.64 10.22
C GLY A 279 -4.69 2.88 9.34
N HIS A 280 -3.76 3.79 9.61
CA HIS A 280 -3.57 5.00 8.81
C HIS A 280 -3.10 4.67 7.37
N ALA A 281 -2.21 3.69 7.19
CA ALA A 281 -1.79 3.24 5.86
C ALA A 281 -2.97 2.68 5.05
N ALA A 282 -3.82 1.85 5.66
CA ALA A 282 -5.01 1.29 5.02
C ALA A 282 -6.05 2.38 4.68
N GLU A 283 -6.16 3.42 5.51
CA GLU A 283 -7.02 4.55 5.24
C GLU A 283 -6.53 5.37 4.05
N VAL A 284 -5.24 5.70 3.98
CA VAL A 284 -4.64 6.36 2.81
C VAL A 284 -4.79 5.49 1.56
N MET A 285 -4.62 4.17 1.67
CA MET A 285 -4.93 3.25 0.57
C MET A 285 -6.36 3.44 0.08
N ALA A 286 -7.35 3.39 0.97
CA ALA A 286 -8.77 3.54 0.61
C ALA A 286 -9.05 4.88 -0.06
N MET A 287 -8.44 5.96 0.41
CA MET A 287 -8.56 7.30 -0.19
C MET A 287 -7.91 7.40 -1.57
N LEU A 288 -6.83 6.67 -1.80
CA LEU A 288 -6.09 6.66 -3.07
C LEU A 288 -6.77 5.80 -4.14
N LEU A 289 -7.41 4.70 -3.77
CA LEU A 289 -8.02 3.74 -4.71
C LEU A 289 -8.89 4.38 -5.81
N PRO A 290 -9.77 5.38 -5.56
CA PRO A 290 -10.56 6.02 -6.61
C PRO A 290 -9.75 6.70 -7.71
N PHE A 291 -8.48 7.01 -7.46
CA PHE A 291 -7.55 7.66 -8.39
C PHE A 291 -6.74 6.65 -9.21
N LEU A 292 -6.74 5.38 -8.81
CA LEU A 292 -5.97 4.31 -9.45
C LEU A 292 -6.77 3.67 -10.59
N TYR A 293 -7.01 4.46 -11.63
CA TYR A 293 -7.67 4.00 -12.86
C TYR A 293 -6.72 4.15 -14.05
N PHE A 294 -6.79 3.21 -14.97
CA PHE A 294 -6.01 3.24 -16.20
C PHE A 294 -6.95 3.18 -17.40
N THR A 295 -6.67 3.98 -18.42
CA THR A 295 -7.38 3.84 -19.69
C THR A 295 -6.92 2.56 -20.36
N ALA A 296 -7.86 1.74 -20.84
CA ALA A 296 -7.50 0.67 -21.76
C ALA A 296 -6.75 1.29 -22.93
N SER A 297 -5.54 0.84 -23.18
CA SER A 297 -4.77 1.19 -24.37
C SER A 297 -5.38 0.54 -25.61
#